data_48deaad75633f0200025a83501539a23
#
_entry.id   48deaad75633f0200025a83501539a23
#
_cell.length_a   1.000
_cell.length_b   1.000
_cell.length_c   1.000
_cell.angle_alpha   90.00
_cell.angle_beta   90.00
_cell.angle_gamma   90.00
#
_symmetry.space_group_name_H-M   'P 1'
#
loop_
_entity.id
_entity.type
_entity.pdbx_description
1 polymer ?
#
loop_
_entity_poly.entity_id
_entity_poly.type
_entity_poly.pdbx_seq_one_letter_code
_entity_poly.pdbx_strand_id
1 'polypeptide(L)'
;MALTAANFTDVRVLVPGTGPHFRCGGLSVAKQTVRLLGELIPTTLVTYRERSIHCQFIKDLLKVDPIDDNSLWIISWGFDVPRLIKRLRRRNVVYHAHSTGYGFKLPPTVPIIAVSRNTMGYWGHFAPRNPLFLVPNALESQWIERGDLRGDVAARSIDILVQKRKSSDYLLYELVPALRAK
;
A
#
# COMPACT_ATOMS: atom_id res chain seq x y z
N MET A 1 -21.02 8.87 7.59
CA MET A 1 -20.79 8.04 8.79
C MET A 1 -19.28 7.98 9.00
N ALA A 2 -18.76 8.46 10.12
CA ALA A 2 -17.32 8.40 10.40
C ALA A 2 -16.95 6.94 10.71
N LEU A 3 -15.93 6.41 10.04
CA LEU A 3 -15.36 5.10 10.36
C LEU A 3 -14.58 5.27 11.67
N THR A 4 -15.11 4.81 12.77
CA THR A 4 -14.41 4.74 14.06
C THR A 4 -13.90 3.31 14.26
N ALA A 5 -12.71 3.15 14.84
CA ALA A 5 -12.10 1.84 15.09
C ALA A 5 -13.02 0.90 15.90
N ALA A 6 -13.95 1.46 16.69
CA ALA A 6 -14.94 0.72 17.46
C ALA A 6 -15.98 -0.07 16.62
N ASN A 7 -16.02 0.15 15.30
CA ASN A 7 -17.05 -0.44 14.42
C ASN A 7 -16.58 -1.71 13.70
N PHE A 8 -15.32 -2.11 13.83
CA PHE A 8 -14.79 -3.29 13.15
C PHE A 8 -14.35 -4.36 14.14
N THR A 9 -14.59 -5.62 13.79
CA THR A 9 -14.14 -6.78 14.58
C THR A 9 -12.72 -7.21 14.21
N ASP A 10 -12.34 -7.02 12.93
CA ASP A 10 -11.03 -7.36 12.39
C ASP A 10 -10.71 -6.54 11.13
N VAL A 11 -9.44 -6.55 10.75
CA VAL A 11 -8.93 -5.92 9.53
C VAL A 11 -8.28 -6.96 8.63
N ARG A 12 -8.61 -6.93 7.34
CA ARG A 12 -8.12 -7.86 6.32
C ARG A 12 -7.36 -7.08 5.23
N VAL A 13 -6.04 -7.24 5.21
CA VAL A 13 -5.18 -6.56 4.23
C VAL A 13 -4.96 -7.47 3.03
N LEU A 14 -5.40 -7.04 1.84
CA LEU A 14 -5.35 -7.85 0.63
C LEU A 14 -4.06 -7.66 -0.15
N VAL A 15 -3.44 -8.79 -0.51
CA VAL A 15 -2.27 -8.86 -1.40
C VAL A 15 -2.46 -9.93 -2.46
N PRO A 16 -1.83 -9.83 -3.65
CA PRO A 16 -1.99 -10.85 -4.70
C PRO A 16 -1.44 -12.21 -4.26
N GLY A 17 -0.35 -12.23 -3.55
CA GLY A 17 0.34 -13.39 -3.03
C GLY A 17 1.54 -12.98 -2.20
N THR A 18 2.27 -13.96 -1.62
CA THR A 18 3.46 -13.74 -0.80
C THR A 18 4.72 -14.41 -1.36
N GLY A 19 4.59 -15.10 -2.49
CA GLY A 19 5.70 -15.75 -3.18
C GLY A 19 6.78 -14.79 -3.67
N PRO A 20 7.94 -15.31 -4.11
CA PRO A 20 9.10 -14.50 -4.50
C PRO A 20 8.79 -13.46 -5.59
N HIS A 21 7.93 -13.78 -6.54
CA HIS A 21 7.54 -12.89 -7.64
C HIS A 21 6.61 -11.72 -7.23
N PHE A 22 6.05 -11.76 -6.01
CA PHE A 22 5.32 -10.63 -5.42
C PHE A 22 6.18 -9.75 -4.52
N ARG A 23 7.47 -10.05 -4.35
CA ARG A 23 8.37 -9.25 -3.50
C ARG A 23 8.52 -7.84 -4.07
N CYS A 24 7.98 -6.87 -3.37
CA CYS A 24 8.07 -5.44 -3.71
C CYS A 24 7.73 -4.59 -2.49
N GLY A 25 7.92 -3.28 -2.61
CA GLY A 25 7.61 -2.32 -1.54
C GLY A 25 6.15 -2.39 -1.07
N GLY A 26 5.19 -2.65 -1.97
CA GLY A 26 3.78 -2.78 -1.61
C GLY A 26 3.50 -3.97 -0.68
N LEU A 27 4.16 -5.11 -0.89
CA LEU A 27 4.04 -6.26 0.02
C LEU A 27 4.68 -5.97 1.38
N SER A 28 5.81 -5.28 1.41
CA SER A 28 6.45 -4.86 2.67
C SER A 28 5.55 -3.93 3.47
N VAL A 29 4.95 -2.93 2.81
CA VAL A 29 3.98 -2.03 3.46
C VAL A 29 2.76 -2.80 3.96
N ALA A 30 2.20 -3.74 3.19
CA ALA A 30 1.07 -4.54 3.63
C ALA A 30 1.40 -5.37 4.88
N LYS A 31 2.57 -6.01 4.94
CA LYS A 31 3.03 -6.75 6.12
C LYS A 31 3.22 -5.84 7.34
N GLN A 32 3.79 -4.65 7.13
CA GLN A 32 3.94 -3.66 8.18
C GLN A 32 2.59 -3.14 8.68
N THR A 33 1.65 -2.89 7.78
CA THR A 33 0.27 -2.51 8.13
C THR A 33 -0.39 -3.58 9.00
N VAL A 34 -0.25 -4.86 8.64
CA VAL A 34 -0.77 -5.98 9.44
C VAL A 34 -0.13 -6.00 10.83
N ARG A 35 1.18 -5.80 10.94
CA ARG A 35 1.89 -5.78 12.23
C ARG A 35 1.39 -4.63 13.11
N LEU A 36 1.37 -3.40 12.59
CA LEU A 36 1.02 -2.22 13.36
C LEU A 36 -0.46 -2.17 13.75
N LEU A 37 -1.36 -2.50 12.82
CA LEU A 37 -2.79 -2.58 13.14
C LEU A 37 -3.10 -3.75 14.07
N GLY A 38 -2.34 -4.84 13.97
CA GLY A 38 -2.47 -6.00 14.85
C GLY A 38 -2.22 -5.72 16.34
N GLU A 39 -1.54 -4.61 16.66
CA GLU A 39 -1.37 -4.13 18.03
C GLU A 39 -2.67 -3.49 18.59
N LEU A 40 -3.60 -3.09 17.74
CA LEU A 40 -4.83 -2.38 18.09
C LEU A 40 -6.11 -3.21 17.85
N ILE A 41 -6.12 -4.03 16.80
CA ILE A 41 -7.28 -4.80 16.36
C ILE A 41 -6.79 -6.06 15.64
N PRO A 42 -7.46 -7.21 15.76
CA PRO A 42 -7.11 -8.42 15.00
C PRO A 42 -6.95 -8.09 13.52
N THR A 43 -5.74 -8.28 12.98
CA THR A 43 -5.42 -7.92 11.60
C THR A 43 -4.72 -9.07 10.90
N THR A 44 -5.18 -9.42 9.69
CA THR A 44 -4.64 -10.54 8.91
C THR A 44 -4.27 -10.15 7.49
N LEU A 45 -3.25 -10.81 6.95
CA LEU A 45 -2.91 -10.75 5.54
C LEU A 45 -3.74 -11.78 4.77
N VAL A 46 -4.43 -11.32 3.72
CA VAL A 46 -5.29 -12.17 2.89
C VAL A 46 -4.81 -12.16 1.45
N THR A 47 -4.55 -13.33 0.89
CA THR A 47 -4.15 -13.46 -0.52
C THR A 47 -5.36 -13.66 -1.44
N TYR A 48 -5.27 -13.15 -2.69
CA TYR A 48 -6.40 -13.24 -3.63
C TYR A 48 -6.06 -13.86 -5.01
N ARG A 49 -4.79 -13.97 -5.39
CA ARG A 49 -4.35 -14.68 -6.61
C ARG A 49 -3.80 -16.05 -6.29
N GLU A 50 -2.89 -16.13 -5.34
CA GLU A 50 -2.21 -17.36 -4.95
C GLU A 50 -2.46 -17.70 -3.48
N ARG A 51 -2.58 -19.00 -3.20
CA ARG A 51 -2.62 -19.51 -1.83
C ARG A 51 -1.24 -19.42 -1.19
N SER A 52 -1.21 -19.12 0.08
CA SER A 52 0.02 -19.13 0.90
C SER A 52 -0.23 -19.88 2.18
N ILE A 53 0.76 -20.62 2.65
CA ILE A 53 0.67 -21.44 3.87
C ILE A 53 0.38 -20.57 5.12
N HIS A 54 0.87 -19.34 5.12
CA HIS A 54 0.76 -18.43 6.27
C HIS A 54 -0.31 -17.34 6.11
N CYS A 55 -1.16 -17.44 5.09
CA CYS A 55 -2.17 -16.42 4.83
C CYS A 55 -3.52 -17.06 4.51
N GLN A 56 -4.58 -16.40 4.93
CA GLN A 56 -5.93 -16.77 4.50
C GLN A 56 -6.10 -16.47 3.01
N PHE A 57 -6.98 -17.22 2.36
CA PHE A 57 -7.27 -17.01 0.94
C PHE A 57 -8.69 -16.46 0.77
N ILE A 58 -8.80 -15.35 0.04
CA ILE A 58 -10.08 -14.63 -0.11
C ILE A 58 -11.25 -15.50 -0.52
N LYS A 59 -11.02 -16.51 -1.41
CA LYS A 59 -12.12 -17.39 -1.86
C LYS A 59 -12.70 -18.22 -0.73
N ASP A 60 -11.88 -18.63 0.23
CA ASP A 60 -12.32 -19.47 1.34
C ASP A 60 -13.05 -18.60 2.38
N LEU A 61 -12.53 -17.44 2.70
CA LEU A 61 -13.21 -16.47 3.57
C LEU A 61 -14.61 -16.12 3.04
N LEU A 62 -14.73 -15.79 1.75
CA LEU A 62 -16.02 -15.42 1.16
C LEU A 62 -17.03 -16.56 1.06
N LYS A 63 -16.64 -17.81 1.32
CA LYS A 63 -17.57 -18.94 1.40
C LYS A 63 -18.19 -19.10 2.78
N VAL A 64 -17.45 -18.75 3.83
CA VAL A 64 -17.84 -19.02 5.22
C VAL A 64 -18.31 -17.77 5.95
N ASP A 65 -17.80 -16.60 5.55
CA ASP A 65 -18.16 -15.34 6.19
C ASP A 65 -19.51 -14.82 5.72
N PRO A 66 -20.38 -14.39 6.62
CA PRO A 66 -21.63 -13.71 6.27
C PRO A 66 -21.35 -12.43 5.49
N ILE A 67 -22.32 -11.95 4.71
CA ILE A 67 -22.20 -10.73 3.93
C ILE A 67 -22.03 -9.50 4.82
N ASP A 68 -22.60 -9.53 6.01
CA ASP A 68 -22.62 -8.46 7.00
C ASP A 68 -21.52 -8.62 8.06
N ASP A 69 -20.38 -9.21 7.67
CA ASP A 69 -19.23 -9.25 8.57
C ASP A 69 -18.77 -7.79 8.88
N ASN A 70 -18.40 -7.53 10.12
CA ASN A 70 -17.86 -6.24 10.54
C ASN A 70 -16.35 -6.10 10.25
N SER A 71 -15.82 -6.87 9.32
CA SER A 71 -14.43 -6.79 8.90
C SER A 71 -14.18 -5.56 8.02
N LEU A 72 -13.04 -4.89 8.22
CA LEU A 72 -12.54 -3.87 7.31
C LEU A 72 -11.58 -4.49 6.29
N TRP A 73 -11.86 -4.33 5.01
CA TRP A 73 -11.03 -4.86 3.92
C TRP A 73 -10.18 -3.75 3.31
N ILE A 74 -8.86 -3.83 3.46
CA ILE A 74 -7.90 -2.89 2.87
C ILE A 74 -7.41 -3.43 1.53
N ILE A 75 -7.66 -2.70 0.45
CA ILE A 75 -7.24 -3.03 -0.91
C ILE A 75 -6.21 -2.02 -1.37
N SER A 76 -5.05 -2.47 -1.86
CA SER A 76 -3.97 -1.56 -2.29
C SER A 76 -3.40 -1.86 -3.68
N TRP A 77 -3.73 -2.98 -4.30
CA TRP A 77 -2.99 -3.48 -5.47
C TRP A 77 -3.59 -3.08 -6.82
N GLY A 78 -3.20 -1.93 -7.33
CA GLY A 78 -3.28 -1.46 -8.70
C GLY A 78 -4.51 -1.89 -9.50
N PHE A 79 -4.29 -2.51 -10.65
CA PHE A 79 -5.35 -2.90 -11.59
C PHE A 79 -6.37 -3.91 -11.07
N ASP A 80 -6.08 -4.62 -9.98
CA ASP A 80 -7.03 -5.54 -9.38
C ASP A 80 -8.12 -4.86 -8.53
N VAL A 81 -7.90 -3.61 -8.15
CA VAL A 81 -8.79 -2.85 -7.24
C VAL A 81 -10.24 -2.86 -7.69
N PRO A 82 -10.61 -2.53 -8.94
CA PRO A 82 -12.02 -2.55 -9.35
C PRO A 82 -12.67 -3.92 -9.22
N ARG A 83 -11.93 -4.98 -9.56
CA ARG A 83 -12.40 -6.37 -9.46
C ARG A 83 -12.61 -6.79 -8.01
N LEU A 84 -11.69 -6.41 -7.13
CA LEU A 84 -11.78 -6.71 -5.70
C LEU A 84 -12.93 -5.96 -5.05
N ILE A 85 -13.13 -4.67 -5.35
CA ILE A 85 -14.27 -3.89 -4.86
C ILE A 85 -15.60 -4.53 -5.31
N LYS A 86 -15.72 -4.90 -6.59
CA LYS A 86 -16.92 -5.59 -7.10
C LYS A 86 -17.17 -6.91 -6.35
N ARG A 87 -16.12 -7.64 -6.03
CA ARG A 87 -16.20 -8.91 -5.30
C ARG A 87 -16.57 -8.73 -3.84
N LEU A 88 -16.09 -7.64 -3.21
CA LEU A 88 -16.33 -7.27 -1.82
C LEU A 88 -17.51 -6.31 -1.65
N ARG A 89 -18.36 -6.14 -2.68
CA ARG A 89 -19.57 -5.32 -2.56
C ARG A 89 -20.38 -5.74 -1.32
N ARG A 90 -20.96 -4.78 -0.62
CA ARG A 90 -21.66 -4.94 0.65
C ARG A 90 -20.75 -5.20 1.87
N ARG A 91 -19.43 -5.07 1.73
CA ARG A 91 -18.46 -5.16 2.84
C ARG A 91 -17.80 -3.80 3.06
N ASN A 92 -17.21 -3.62 4.23
CA ASN A 92 -16.47 -2.39 4.52
C ASN A 92 -15.12 -2.43 3.80
N VAL A 93 -15.00 -1.65 2.75
CA VAL A 93 -13.80 -1.61 1.91
C VAL A 93 -13.18 -0.23 1.97
N VAL A 94 -11.85 -0.17 2.11
CA VAL A 94 -11.05 1.02 1.92
C VAL A 94 -9.96 0.78 0.88
N TYR A 95 -9.72 1.77 0.03
CA TYR A 95 -8.62 1.73 -0.93
C TYR A 95 -7.39 2.44 -0.37
N HIS A 96 -6.30 1.70 -0.17
CA HIS A 96 -5.01 2.24 0.24
C HIS A 96 -4.17 2.53 -1.02
N ALA A 97 -4.12 3.80 -1.40
CA ALA A 97 -3.56 4.28 -2.65
C ALA A 97 -2.05 4.54 -2.53
N HIS A 98 -1.22 3.61 -3.01
CA HIS A 98 0.24 3.74 -3.04
C HIS A 98 0.77 4.48 -4.27
N SER A 99 -0.04 4.60 -5.32
CA SER A 99 0.37 5.16 -6.63
C SER A 99 -0.74 5.94 -7.29
N THR A 100 -0.36 6.61 -8.36
CA THR A 100 -1.20 7.37 -9.27
C THR A 100 -1.26 6.68 -10.64
N GLY A 101 -2.12 7.16 -11.55
CA GLY A 101 -2.08 6.77 -12.96
C GLY A 101 -2.74 5.46 -13.36
N TYR A 102 -3.52 4.82 -12.47
CA TYR A 102 -4.19 3.56 -12.81
C TYR A 102 -5.45 3.72 -13.69
N GLY A 103 -6.02 4.91 -13.80
CA GLY A 103 -7.14 5.21 -14.69
C GLY A 103 -8.48 4.53 -14.35
N PHE A 104 -8.60 3.81 -13.25
CA PHE A 104 -9.86 3.19 -12.85
C PHE A 104 -10.73 4.14 -12.00
N LYS A 105 -12.03 3.92 -12.07
CA LYS A 105 -13.02 4.66 -11.26
C LYS A 105 -13.35 3.87 -9.99
N LEU A 106 -13.50 4.59 -8.88
CA LEU A 106 -13.94 4.04 -7.61
C LEU A 106 -15.40 4.40 -7.33
N PRO A 107 -16.20 3.51 -6.75
CA PRO A 107 -17.51 3.87 -6.20
C PRO A 107 -17.37 5.00 -5.17
N PRO A 108 -18.25 6.02 -5.16
CA PRO A 108 -18.12 7.16 -4.24
C PRO A 108 -18.15 6.80 -2.75
N THR A 109 -18.67 5.62 -2.42
CA THR A 109 -18.75 5.10 -1.05
C THR A 109 -17.46 4.50 -0.53
N VAL A 110 -16.45 4.28 -1.40
CA VAL A 110 -15.17 3.67 -1.01
C VAL A 110 -14.21 4.75 -0.53
N PRO A 111 -13.84 4.80 0.75
CA PRO A 111 -12.83 5.73 1.23
C PRO A 111 -11.46 5.44 0.63
N ILE A 112 -10.66 6.48 0.46
CA ILE A 112 -9.29 6.42 -0.07
C ILE A 112 -8.31 6.88 1.00
N ILE A 113 -7.33 6.05 1.29
CA ILE A 113 -6.16 6.40 2.10
C ILE A 113 -5.00 6.65 1.15
N ALA A 114 -4.55 7.89 1.06
CA ALA A 114 -3.41 8.30 0.23
C ALA A 114 -2.12 8.32 1.05
N VAL A 115 -1.06 7.70 0.54
CA VAL A 115 0.24 7.60 1.24
C VAL A 115 1.10 8.87 1.14
N SER A 116 0.72 9.81 0.28
CA SER A 116 1.46 11.08 0.09
C SER A 116 0.53 12.19 -0.41
N ARG A 117 1.00 13.43 -0.28
CA ARG A 117 0.28 14.61 -0.83
C ARG A 117 0.09 14.52 -2.34
N ASN A 118 1.07 13.99 -3.07
CA ASN A 118 0.97 13.76 -4.51
C ASN A 118 -0.14 12.75 -4.85
N THR A 119 -0.18 11.61 -4.15
CA THR A 119 -1.23 10.60 -4.31
C THR A 119 -2.59 11.16 -3.92
N MET A 120 -2.65 11.97 -2.85
CA MET A 120 -3.87 12.64 -2.41
C MET A 120 -4.39 13.64 -3.46
N GLY A 121 -3.51 14.47 -4.04
CA GLY A 121 -3.87 15.41 -5.12
C GLY A 121 -4.42 14.70 -6.35
N TYR A 122 -3.76 13.61 -6.77
CA TYR A 122 -4.23 12.79 -7.90
C TYR A 122 -5.65 12.24 -7.65
N TRP A 123 -5.87 11.56 -6.52
CA TRP A 123 -7.16 10.94 -6.23
C TRP A 123 -8.23 11.97 -5.91
N GLY A 124 -7.90 13.12 -5.33
CA GLY A 124 -8.83 14.24 -5.15
C GLY A 124 -9.38 14.77 -6.46
N HIS A 125 -8.56 14.76 -7.53
CA HIS A 125 -8.99 15.13 -8.87
C HIS A 125 -9.83 14.02 -9.55
N PHE A 126 -9.37 12.76 -9.50
CA PHE A 126 -10.00 11.65 -10.22
C PHE A 126 -11.19 11.01 -9.49
N ALA A 127 -11.26 11.16 -8.17
CA ALA A 127 -12.32 10.60 -7.33
C ALA A 127 -12.87 11.64 -6.32
N PRO A 128 -13.35 12.82 -6.78
CA PRO A 128 -13.69 13.96 -5.93
C PRO A 128 -14.86 13.71 -4.96
N ARG A 129 -15.62 12.64 -5.19
CA ARG A 129 -16.76 12.26 -4.32
C ARG A 129 -16.39 11.25 -3.24
N ASN A 130 -15.18 10.69 -3.28
CA ASN A 130 -14.74 9.69 -2.32
C ASN A 130 -14.16 10.37 -1.07
N PRO A 131 -14.47 9.91 0.15
CA PRO A 131 -13.74 10.33 1.33
C PRO A 131 -12.24 10.07 1.15
N LEU A 132 -11.41 11.08 1.38
CA LEU A 132 -9.97 11.03 1.10
C LEU A 132 -9.17 11.43 2.33
N PHE A 133 -8.26 10.56 2.76
CA PHE A 133 -7.44 10.73 3.95
C PHE A 133 -5.96 10.61 3.61
N LEU A 134 -5.12 11.47 4.18
CA LEU A 134 -3.67 11.39 4.07
C LEU A 134 -3.11 10.59 5.26
N VAL A 135 -2.62 9.38 4.98
CA VAL A 135 -1.94 8.55 5.97
C VAL A 135 -0.63 8.05 5.35
N PRO A 136 0.51 8.69 5.63
CA PRO A 136 1.80 8.25 5.14
C PRO A 136 2.12 6.83 5.59
N ASN A 137 2.90 6.11 4.76
CA ASN A 137 3.42 4.80 5.17
C ASN A 137 4.29 4.96 6.41
N ALA A 138 4.09 4.11 7.40
CA ALA A 138 4.94 4.05 8.57
C ALA A 138 6.35 3.57 8.20
N LEU A 139 7.35 4.08 8.88
CA LEU A 139 8.71 3.56 8.85
C LEU A 139 8.91 2.60 10.03
N GLU A 140 9.66 1.54 9.81
CA GLU A 140 10.09 0.67 10.90
C GLU A 140 11.10 1.41 11.78
N SER A 141 11.03 1.22 13.11
CA SER A 141 11.88 1.88 14.10
C SER A 141 13.37 1.77 13.77
N GLN A 142 13.79 0.59 13.29
CA GLN A 142 15.18 0.36 12.86
C GLN A 142 15.70 1.36 11.79
N TRP A 143 14.82 1.89 10.94
CA TRP A 143 15.22 2.89 9.95
C TRP A 143 15.34 4.28 10.55
N ILE A 144 14.53 4.59 11.58
CA ILE A 144 14.60 5.83 12.32
C ILE A 144 15.90 5.84 13.14
N GLU A 145 16.16 4.78 13.90
CA GLU A 145 17.37 4.61 14.70
C GLU A 145 18.65 4.68 13.85
N ARG A 146 18.65 4.03 12.66
CA ARG A 146 19.78 4.12 11.71
C ARG A 146 19.96 5.50 11.12
N GLY A 147 18.92 6.32 11.05
CA GLY A 147 18.99 7.71 10.61
C GLY A 147 19.84 8.58 11.54
N ASP A 148 19.88 8.23 12.83
CA ASP A 148 20.68 8.94 13.83
C ASP A 148 22.17 8.52 13.81
N LEU A 149 22.48 7.35 13.22
CA LEU A 149 23.84 6.88 12.99
C LEU A 149 24.46 7.53 11.72
N ARG A 150 24.22 8.80 11.47
CA ARG A 150 24.86 9.55 10.38
C ARG A 150 26.34 9.69 10.69
N GLY A 151 27.11 8.71 10.21
CA GLY A 151 28.58 8.85 10.21
C GLY A 151 29.00 10.09 9.38
N ASP A 152 30.26 10.46 9.54
CA ASP A 152 30.85 11.59 8.81
C ASP A 152 30.54 11.46 7.30
N VAL A 153 29.85 12.46 6.74
CA VAL A 153 29.49 12.51 5.33
C VAL A 153 30.76 12.47 4.45
N ALA A 154 31.86 13.03 4.94
CA ALA A 154 33.14 13.04 4.23
C ALA A 154 33.78 11.66 4.10
N ALA A 155 33.43 10.70 4.98
CA ALA A 155 33.95 9.34 4.94
C ALA A 155 33.15 8.39 4.00
N ARG A 156 32.11 8.89 3.30
CA ARG A 156 31.29 8.06 2.42
C ARG A 156 32.00 7.78 1.10
N SER A 157 32.05 6.52 0.71
CA SER A 157 32.61 6.10 -0.58
C SER A 157 31.64 6.28 -1.76
N ILE A 158 30.39 6.65 -1.51
CA ILE A 158 29.35 6.88 -2.53
C ILE A 158 28.73 8.25 -2.30
N ASP A 159 28.96 9.17 -3.23
CA ASP A 159 28.42 10.53 -3.19
C ASP A 159 26.99 10.56 -3.71
N ILE A 160 26.69 9.80 -4.78
CA ILE A 160 25.39 9.79 -5.42
C ILE A 160 24.98 8.34 -5.72
N LEU A 161 23.82 7.93 -5.19
CA LEU A 161 23.16 6.65 -5.51
C LEU A 161 22.02 6.88 -6.49
N VAL A 162 22.12 6.35 -7.69
CA VAL A 162 21.05 6.40 -8.70
C VAL A 162 20.35 5.06 -8.79
N GLN A 163 19.06 5.03 -8.50
CA GLN A 163 18.24 3.82 -8.65
C GLN A 163 17.64 3.74 -10.05
N LYS A 164 17.96 2.67 -10.81
CA LYS A 164 17.32 2.40 -12.10
C LYS A 164 15.85 2.01 -11.89
N ARG A 165 14.93 2.82 -12.40
CA ARG A 165 13.47 2.57 -12.44
C ARG A 165 12.94 2.85 -13.86
N LYS A 166 11.67 2.49 -14.12
CA LYS A 166 10.94 3.01 -15.28
C LYS A 166 11.02 4.53 -15.27
N SER A 167 11.36 5.17 -16.34
CA SER A 167 11.57 6.63 -16.49
C SER A 167 12.85 7.22 -15.87
N SER A 168 13.85 6.41 -15.54
CA SER A 168 15.17 6.92 -15.11
C SER A 168 16.18 7.12 -16.27
N ASP A 169 15.72 7.05 -17.51
CA ASP A 169 16.58 7.16 -18.70
C ASP A 169 17.33 8.50 -18.75
N TYR A 170 16.65 9.61 -18.44
CA TYR A 170 17.28 10.91 -18.31
C TYR A 170 18.44 10.91 -17.30
N LEU A 171 18.22 10.33 -16.12
CA LEU A 171 19.24 10.25 -15.08
C LEU A 171 20.45 9.42 -15.53
N LEU A 172 20.22 8.30 -16.21
CA LEU A 172 21.27 7.37 -16.62
C LEU A 172 22.04 7.85 -17.83
N TYR A 173 21.37 8.40 -18.84
CA TYR A 173 21.97 8.72 -20.13
C TYR A 173 22.41 10.19 -20.25
N GLU A 174 21.89 11.07 -19.42
CA GLU A 174 22.23 12.50 -19.47
C GLU A 174 22.89 13.00 -18.19
N LEU A 175 22.23 12.85 -17.03
CA LEU A 175 22.74 13.42 -15.79
C LEU A 175 24.01 12.73 -15.29
N VAL A 176 24.05 11.39 -15.27
CA VAL A 176 25.23 10.65 -14.77
C VAL A 176 26.46 10.91 -15.63
N PRO A 177 26.41 10.89 -16.98
CA PRO A 177 27.55 11.28 -17.83
C PRO A 177 28.00 12.72 -17.60
N ALA A 178 27.06 13.66 -17.47
CA ALA A 178 27.37 15.07 -17.22
C ALA A 178 28.08 15.30 -15.87
N LEU A 179 27.71 14.54 -14.82
CA LEU A 179 28.38 14.58 -13.52
C LEU A 179 29.78 13.96 -13.54
N ARG A 180 29.99 12.93 -14.37
CA ARG A 180 31.33 12.29 -14.53
C ARG A 180 32.31 13.10 -15.35
N ALA A 181 31.81 14.02 -16.16
CA ALA A 181 32.64 14.92 -17.00
C ALA A 181 33.19 16.15 -16.25
N LYS A 182 32.77 16.38 -15.01
CA LYS A 182 33.27 17.40 -14.09
C LYS A 182 34.25 16.79 -13.12
#